data_29a3324c7aafbff617b584cb9918ff20
#
_entry.id   29a3324c7aafbff617b584cb9918ff20
#
_cell.length_a   1.000
_cell.length_b   1.000
_cell.length_c   1.000
_cell.angle_alpha   90.00
_cell.angle_beta   90.00
_cell.angle_gamma   90.00
#
_symmetry.space_group_name_H-M   'P 1'
#
loop_
_entity.id
_entity.type
_entity.pdbx_description
1 polymer ?
#
loop_
_entity_poly.entity_id
_entity_poly.type
_entity_poly.pdbx_seq_one_letter_code
_entity_poly.pdbx_strand_id
1 'polypeptide(L)'
;MPTAVVTGAGKGIGRAVTQKLAAGGATVVAVDLDGEAAAAVAREVGARPVQCDITDPSAVAELAAGLDAVDVLVNNAGIWRSQTLADSTVDDVDAVLRTNVLGSWLVTRELAPKFGPAGGAIVNLTSVLAELGGAGRGIYPASKAALVALTKQMATEYAPRRIRVNAVGPGLILTDGTEGEFADPRLQQAIGDAMPLGRLGTPEDVAEAVAFLASEAAGYVTGQVLYVDGGWAINGSAFIATAVGTYLESLATA
;
A
#
# COMPACT_ATOMS: atom_id res chain seq x y z
N MET A 1 24.89 0.77 -3.55
CA MET A 1 23.68 0.77 -2.73
C MET A 1 22.50 0.70 -3.70
N PRO A 2 21.46 -0.07 -3.41
CA PRO A 2 20.30 -0.15 -4.29
C PRO A 2 19.54 1.19 -4.32
N THR A 3 19.01 1.56 -5.49
CA THR A 3 18.14 2.72 -5.65
C THR A 3 16.70 2.29 -5.51
N ALA A 4 16.00 2.85 -4.52
CA ALA A 4 14.58 2.58 -4.26
C ALA A 4 13.73 3.81 -4.55
N VAL A 5 12.65 3.64 -5.30
CA VAL A 5 11.64 4.68 -5.55
C VAL A 5 10.38 4.33 -4.76
N VAL A 6 9.87 5.27 -3.95
CA VAL A 6 8.64 5.10 -3.16
C VAL A 6 7.67 6.20 -3.53
N THR A 7 6.48 5.84 -4.03
CA THR A 7 5.41 6.80 -4.32
C THR A 7 4.48 6.99 -3.12
N GLY A 8 3.93 8.19 -2.93
CA GLY A 8 3.16 8.53 -1.74
C GLY A 8 4.02 8.49 -0.48
N ALA A 9 5.28 8.95 -0.58
CA ALA A 9 6.30 8.82 0.45
C ALA A 9 6.15 9.81 1.60
N GLY A 10 5.34 10.86 1.44
CA GLY A 10 5.30 12.00 2.36
C GLY A 10 4.66 11.71 3.72
N LYS A 11 3.87 10.66 3.88
CA LYS A 11 3.17 10.34 5.13
C LYS A 11 2.81 8.86 5.26
N GLY A 12 2.36 8.48 6.46
CA GLY A 12 1.79 7.16 6.74
C GLY A 12 2.71 6.01 6.34
N ILE A 13 2.14 5.01 5.65
CA ILE A 13 2.87 3.82 5.20
C ILE A 13 4.06 4.19 4.30
N GLY A 14 3.88 5.12 3.35
CA GLY A 14 4.95 5.52 2.43
C GLY A 14 6.15 6.13 3.14
N ARG A 15 5.91 6.96 4.18
CA ARG A 15 6.98 7.49 5.04
C ARG A 15 7.72 6.37 5.76
N ALA A 16 7.01 5.44 6.41
CA ALA A 16 7.62 4.32 7.12
C ALA A 16 8.43 3.40 6.17
N VAL A 17 7.92 3.14 4.97
CA VAL A 17 8.64 2.39 3.92
C VAL A 17 9.91 3.12 3.51
N THR A 18 9.84 4.44 3.28
CA THR A 18 11.00 5.27 2.94
C THR A 18 12.07 5.21 4.04
N GLN A 19 11.67 5.36 5.30
CA GLN A 19 12.57 5.25 6.46
C GLN A 19 13.19 3.85 6.55
N LYS A 20 12.39 2.80 6.40
CA LYS A 20 12.86 1.41 6.48
C LYS A 20 13.87 1.06 5.39
N LEU A 21 13.60 1.43 4.13
CA LEU A 21 14.50 1.15 3.01
C LEU A 21 15.80 1.95 3.15
N ALA A 22 15.75 3.21 3.57
CA ALA A 22 16.93 4.03 3.83
C ALA A 22 17.79 3.45 4.96
N ALA A 23 17.16 3.02 6.07
CA ALA A 23 17.87 2.34 7.17
C ALA A 23 18.50 1.01 6.73
N GLY A 24 17.94 0.34 5.72
CA GLY A 24 18.51 -0.83 5.06
C GLY A 24 19.64 -0.54 4.08
N GLY A 25 20.04 0.73 3.93
CA GLY A 25 21.18 1.15 3.09
C GLY A 25 20.78 1.45 1.62
N ALA A 26 19.49 1.58 1.29
CA ALA A 26 19.07 2.02 -0.02
C ALA A 26 19.21 3.55 -0.19
N THR A 27 19.58 3.99 -1.40
CA THR A 27 19.39 5.38 -1.81
C THR A 27 17.93 5.56 -2.21
N VAL A 28 17.14 6.27 -1.40
CA VAL A 28 15.70 6.37 -1.62
C VAL A 28 15.34 7.65 -2.39
N VAL A 29 14.47 7.53 -3.37
CA VAL A 29 13.78 8.63 -4.03
C VAL A 29 12.35 8.67 -3.48
N ALA A 30 12.08 9.68 -2.66
CA ALA A 30 10.79 9.89 -2.02
C ALA A 30 9.89 10.73 -2.94
N VAL A 31 8.90 10.08 -3.54
CA VAL A 31 7.98 10.68 -4.53
C VAL A 31 6.63 10.94 -3.87
N ASP A 32 6.12 12.17 -3.96
CA ASP A 32 4.78 12.51 -3.49
C ASP A 32 4.18 13.62 -4.35
N LEU A 33 2.85 13.71 -4.38
CA LEU A 33 2.12 14.84 -4.96
C LEU A 33 2.40 16.13 -4.17
N ASP A 34 2.52 15.99 -2.83
CA ASP A 34 2.94 17.05 -1.92
C ASP A 34 4.48 17.08 -1.81
N GLY A 35 5.09 18.00 -2.56
CA GLY A 35 6.53 18.17 -2.59
C GLY A 35 7.15 18.55 -1.24
N GLU A 36 6.42 19.29 -0.38
CA GLU A 36 6.90 19.66 0.96
C GLU A 36 6.92 18.45 1.89
N ALA A 37 5.87 17.61 1.84
CA ALA A 37 5.83 16.36 2.60
C ALA A 37 6.95 15.39 2.16
N ALA A 38 7.16 15.24 0.85
CA ALA A 38 8.29 14.47 0.33
C ALA A 38 9.65 15.00 0.83
N ALA A 39 9.84 16.33 0.79
CA ALA A 39 11.06 16.98 1.25
C ALA A 39 11.28 16.84 2.76
N ALA A 40 10.21 16.85 3.56
CA ALA A 40 10.29 16.63 5.01
C ALA A 40 10.84 15.24 5.32
N VAL A 41 10.25 14.19 4.75
CA VAL A 41 10.70 12.80 4.93
C VAL A 41 12.12 12.61 4.37
N ALA A 42 12.40 13.20 3.23
CA ALA A 42 13.74 13.10 2.63
C ALA A 42 14.84 13.67 3.52
N ARG A 43 14.59 14.78 4.21
CA ARG A 43 15.55 15.37 5.19
C ARG A 43 15.81 14.44 6.38
N GLU A 44 14.81 13.68 6.83
CA GLU A 44 14.95 12.77 7.97
C GLU A 44 15.93 11.62 7.68
N VAL A 45 15.95 11.13 6.45
CA VAL A 45 16.67 9.89 6.11
C VAL A 45 17.74 10.07 5.03
N GLY A 46 17.99 11.29 4.56
CA GLY A 46 18.94 11.55 3.47
C GLY A 46 18.43 11.08 2.11
N ALA A 47 17.12 10.99 1.91
CA ALA A 47 16.52 10.62 0.63
C ALA A 47 16.47 11.80 -0.35
N ARG A 48 16.25 11.53 -1.63
CA ARG A 48 15.99 12.53 -2.66
C ARG A 48 14.48 12.77 -2.79
N PRO A 49 13.97 13.99 -2.51
CA PRO A 49 12.55 14.30 -2.71
C PRO A 49 12.26 14.58 -4.19
N VAL A 50 11.09 14.13 -4.66
CA VAL A 50 10.55 14.46 -5.98
C VAL A 50 9.05 14.71 -5.85
N GLN A 51 8.61 15.91 -6.27
CA GLN A 51 7.19 16.16 -6.44
C GLN A 51 6.71 15.58 -7.76
N CYS A 52 5.68 14.72 -7.73
CA CYS A 52 5.15 14.10 -8.93
C CYS A 52 3.70 13.68 -8.73
N ASP A 53 2.83 14.10 -9.65
CA ASP A 53 1.52 13.50 -9.81
C ASP A 53 1.67 12.22 -10.63
N ILE A 54 1.49 11.08 -10.01
CA ILE A 54 1.60 9.77 -10.67
C ILE A 54 0.52 9.52 -11.72
N THR A 55 -0.51 10.35 -11.79
CA THR A 55 -1.59 10.26 -12.79
C THR A 55 -1.29 11.08 -14.05
N ASP A 56 -0.24 11.91 -14.02
CA ASP A 56 0.23 12.70 -15.16
C ASP A 56 1.38 11.97 -15.88
N PRO A 57 1.17 11.54 -17.14
CA PRO A 57 2.22 10.86 -17.91
C PRO A 57 3.50 11.69 -18.09
N SER A 58 3.38 13.02 -18.19
CA SER A 58 4.52 13.90 -18.37
C SER A 58 5.37 13.99 -17.10
N ALA A 59 4.71 14.16 -15.95
CA ALA A 59 5.40 14.18 -14.65
C ALA A 59 6.10 12.85 -14.34
N VAL A 60 5.49 11.72 -14.68
CA VAL A 60 6.11 10.39 -14.48
C VAL A 60 7.27 10.16 -15.46
N ALA A 61 7.18 10.65 -16.71
CA ALA A 61 8.29 10.59 -17.65
C ALA A 61 9.48 11.45 -17.18
N GLU A 62 9.23 12.63 -16.61
CA GLU A 62 10.27 13.48 -16.02
C GLU A 62 10.93 12.82 -14.80
N LEU A 63 10.13 12.19 -13.91
CA LEU A 63 10.65 11.37 -12.81
C LEU A 63 11.60 10.30 -13.34
N ALA A 64 11.17 9.54 -14.35
CA ALA A 64 11.99 8.47 -14.95
C ALA A 64 13.26 9.02 -15.62
N ALA A 65 13.18 10.16 -16.33
CA ALA A 65 14.34 10.81 -16.95
C ALA A 65 15.37 11.26 -15.92
N GLY A 66 14.93 11.63 -14.73
CA GLY A 66 15.80 12.04 -13.63
C GLY A 66 16.49 10.89 -12.87
N LEU A 67 16.34 9.63 -13.31
CA LEU A 67 16.89 8.45 -12.66
C LEU A 67 17.80 7.68 -13.61
N ASP A 68 19.00 7.32 -13.14
CA ASP A 68 19.94 6.51 -13.90
C ASP A 68 19.60 5.01 -13.79
N ALA A 69 19.27 4.54 -12.60
CA ALA A 69 18.93 3.16 -12.31
C ALA A 69 17.89 3.05 -11.20
N VAL A 70 17.12 1.94 -11.21
CA VAL A 70 16.17 1.56 -10.17
C VAL A 70 16.36 0.08 -9.86
N ASP A 71 16.43 -0.27 -8.58
CA ASP A 71 16.49 -1.66 -8.10
C ASP A 71 15.19 -2.05 -7.36
N VAL A 72 14.52 -1.07 -6.74
CA VAL A 72 13.27 -1.28 -6.01
C VAL A 72 12.27 -0.18 -6.38
N LEU A 73 11.04 -0.58 -6.72
CA LEU A 73 9.91 0.34 -6.88
C LEU A 73 8.81 -0.05 -5.88
N VAL A 74 8.34 0.91 -5.08
CA VAL A 74 7.18 0.73 -4.21
C VAL A 74 6.05 1.65 -4.67
N ASN A 75 5.03 1.07 -5.29
CA ASN A 75 3.80 1.75 -5.66
C ASN A 75 2.89 1.82 -4.44
N ASN A 76 3.08 2.84 -3.60
CA ASN A 76 2.31 3.05 -2.38
C ASN A 76 1.25 4.16 -2.54
N ALA A 77 1.46 5.15 -3.41
CA ALA A 77 0.50 6.22 -3.60
C ALA A 77 -0.91 5.69 -3.91
N GLY A 78 -1.89 6.19 -3.20
CA GLY A 78 -3.28 5.77 -3.36
C GLY A 78 -4.23 6.65 -2.59
N ILE A 79 -5.48 6.67 -3.02
CA ILE A 79 -6.56 7.42 -2.39
C ILE A 79 -7.79 6.54 -2.18
N TRP A 80 -8.64 6.95 -1.26
CA TRP A 80 -9.97 6.39 -1.03
C TRP A 80 -10.99 7.51 -0.83
N ARG A 81 -12.26 7.14 -0.87
CA ARG A 81 -13.38 8.01 -0.51
C ARG A 81 -14.25 7.28 0.52
N SER A 82 -14.62 7.99 1.59
CA SER A 82 -15.54 7.47 2.62
C SER A 82 -16.98 7.76 2.20
N GLN A 83 -17.53 6.93 1.31
CA GLN A 83 -18.88 7.05 0.76
C GLN A 83 -19.38 5.70 0.26
N THR A 84 -20.70 5.56 0.07
CA THR A 84 -21.27 4.34 -0.53
C THR A 84 -21.09 4.33 -2.05
N LEU A 85 -21.27 3.17 -2.70
CA LEU A 85 -21.28 3.10 -4.16
C LEU A 85 -22.41 3.93 -4.78
N ALA A 86 -23.55 4.01 -4.10
CA ALA A 86 -24.71 4.78 -4.57
C ALA A 86 -24.45 6.29 -4.55
N ASP A 87 -23.65 6.76 -3.59
CA ASP A 87 -23.35 8.19 -3.43
C ASP A 87 -22.07 8.60 -4.20
N SER A 88 -21.35 7.63 -4.78
CA SER A 88 -20.13 7.90 -5.55
C SER A 88 -20.47 8.57 -6.88
N THR A 89 -19.83 9.69 -7.14
CA THR A 89 -19.88 10.33 -8.47
C THR A 89 -18.93 9.65 -9.45
N VAL A 90 -19.12 9.90 -10.74
CA VAL A 90 -18.19 9.42 -11.78
C VAL A 90 -16.77 9.97 -11.54
N ASP A 91 -16.67 11.23 -11.12
CA ASP A 91 -15.38 11.86 -10.82
C ASP A 91 -14.66 11.21 -9.64
N ASP A 92 -15.40 10.80 -8.59
CA ASP A 92 -14.81 10.05 -7.47
C ASP A 92 -14.28 8.69 -7.91
N VAL A 93 -15.06 7.99 -8.73
CA VAL A 93 -14.67 6.69 -9.28
C VAL A 93 -13.43 6.84 -10.18
N ASP A 94 -13.43 7.82 -11.08
CA ASP A 94 -12.30 8.09 -11.98
C ASP A 94 -11.03 8.47 -11.19
N ALA A 95 -11.14 9.35 -10.21
CA ALA A 95 -10.00 9.76 -9.38
C ALA A 95 -9.37 8.57 -8.65
N VAL A 96 -10.18 7.68 -8.04
CA VAL A 96 -9.68 6.50 -7.34
C VAL A 96 -9.02 5.51 -8.29
N LEU A 97 -9.64 5.22 -9.44
CA LEU A 97 -9.07 4.29 -10.42
C LEU A 97 -7.81 4.86 -11.09
N ARG A 98 -7.81 6.16 -11.41
CA ARG A 98 -6.64 6.84 -11.97
C ARG A 98 -5.45 6.77 -11.02
N THR A 99 -5.64 7.11 -9.75
CA THR A 99 -4.53 7.10 -8.80
C THR A 99 -4.08 5.68 -8.49
N ASN A 100 -5.01 4.81 -8.06
CA ASN A 100 -4.64 3.51 -7.49
C ASN A 100 -4.22 2.48 -8.54
N VAL A 101 -4.74 2.56 -9.76
CA VAL A 101 -4.50 1.56 -10.81
C VAL A 101 -3.65 2.15 -11.94
N LEU A 102 -4.15 3.20 -12.60
CA LEU A 102 -3.46 3.79 -13.74
C LEU A 102 -2.11 4.39 -13.31
N GLY A 103 -2.07 5.13 -12.19
CA GLY A 103 -0.83 5.72 -11.66
C GLY A 103 0.23 4.68 -11.34
N SER A 104 -0.15 3.59 -10.65
CA SER A 104 0.78 2.48 -10.34
C SER A 104 1.30 1.81 -11.62
N TRP A 105 0.43 1.60 -12.61
CA TRP A 105 0.84 1.07 -13.91
C TRP A 105 1.77 2.02 -14.64
N LEU A 106 1.45 3.32 -14.68
CA LEU A 106 2.21 4.34 -15.38
C LEU A 106 3.62 4.48 -14.81
N VAL A 107 3.75 4.60 -13.48
CA VAL A 107 5.06 4.64 -12.81
C VAL A 107 5.87 3.37 -13.12
N THR A 108 5.23 2.20 -13.04
CA THR A 108 5.90 0.93 -13.34
C THR A 108 6.35 0.88 -14.79
N ARG A 109 5.53 1.29 -15.75
CA ARG A 109 5.85 1.32 -17.18
C ARG A 109 7.09 2.18 -17.47
N GLU A 110 7.14 3.37 -16.90
CA GLU A 110 8.23 4.32 -17.14
C GLU A 110 9.52 3.93 -16.39
N LEU A 111 9.41 3.34 -15.20
CA LEU A 111 10.58 2.94 -14.42
C LEU A 111 11.10 1.53 -14.74
N ALA A 112 10.27 0.63 -15.28
CA ALA A 112 10.73 -0.71 -15.63
C ALA A 112 11.98 -0.72 -16.53
N PRO A 113 12.14 0.16 -17.55
CA PRO A 113 13.36 0.22 -18.35
C PRO A 113 14.63 0.58 -17.56
N LYS A 114 14.50 1.19 -16.37
CA LYS A 114 15.62 1.61 -15.51
C LYS A 114 16.17 0.47 -14.63
N PHE A 115 15.47 -0.65 -14.55
CA PHE A 115 16.00 -1.84 -13.88
C PHE A 115 17.13 -2.44 -14.72
N GLY A 116 18.27 -2.64 -14.08
CA GLY A 116 19.46 -3.20 -14.72
C GLY A 116 19.34 -4.71 -15.01
N PRO A 117 20.37 -5.34 -15.57
CA PRO A 117 20.38 -6.78 -15.93
C PRO A 117 20.33 -7.70 -14.71
N ALA A 118 20.64 -7.22 -13.52
CA ALA A 118 20.49 -7.95 -12.27
C ALA A 118 19.02 -8.14 -11.88
N GLY A 119 18.11 -7.36 -12.48
CA GLY A 119 16.69 -7.33 -12.14
C GLY A 119 16.39 -6.44 -10.94
N GLY A 120 15.41 -6.81 -10.14
CA GLY A 120 15.00 -6.04 -8.94
C GLY A 120 13.64 -6.45 -8.41
N ALA A 121 13.00 -5.54 -7.67
CA ALA A 121 11.72 -5.81 -7.05
C ALA A 121 10.73 -4.64 -7.20
N ILE A 122 9.48 -4.96 -7.50
CA ILE A 122 8.35 -4.03 -7.47
C ILE A 122 7.40 -4.52 -6.38
N VAL A 123 6.98 -3.63 -5.49
CA VAL A 123 6.00 -3.91 -4.43
C VAL A 123 4.83 -2.94 -4.56
N ASN A 124 3.64 -3.49 -4.77
CA ASN A 124 2.40 -2.72 -4.88
C ASN A 124 1.64 -2.71 -3.55
N LEU A 125 1.21 -1.55 -3.05
CA LEU A 125 0.37 -1.44 -1.85
C LEU A 125 -1.10 -1.62 -2.25
N THR A 126 -1.64 -2.80 -1.96
CA THR A 126 -3.04 -3.15 -2.15
C THR A 126 -3.86 -2.86 -0.88
N SER A 127 -4.72 -3.73 -0.46
CA SER A 127 -5.47 -3.67 0.79
C SER A 127 -6.12 -5.03 1.05
N VAL A 128 -6.37 -5.38 2.30
CA VAL A 128 -7.23 -6.50 2.67
C VAL A 128 -8.64 -6.36 2.08
N LEU A 129 -9.11 -5.13 1.86
CA LEU A 129 -10.40 -4.86 1.24
C LEU A 129 -10.48 -5.27 -0.24
N ALA A 130 -9.35 -5.60 -0.87
CA ALA A 130 -9.35 -6.23 -2.20
C ALA A 130 -10.01 -7.62 -2.20
N GLU A 131 -10.00 -8.30 -1.05
CA GLU A 131 -10.61 -9.62 -0.84
C GLU A 131 -11.97 -9.53 -0.13
N LEU A 132 -12.08 -8.64 0.88
CA LEU A 132 -13.24 -8.62 1.78
C LEU A 132 -14.35 -7.67 1.31
N GLY A 133 -14.04 -6.68 0.46
CA GLY A 133 -14.90 -5.52 0.30
C GLY A 133 -14.96 -4.66 1.57
N GLY A 134 -15.73 -3.58 1.54
CA GLY A 134 -15.86 -2.69 2.69
C GLY A 134 -17.02 -1.71 2.52
N ALA A 135 -18.00 -1.77 3.43
CA ALA A 135 -19.09 -0.82 3.44
C ALA A 135 -18.57 0.61 3.62
N GLY A 136 -19.12 1.57 2.88
CA GLY A 136 -18.71 2.97 2.95
C GLY A 136 -17.34 3.29 2.35
N ARG A 137 -16.78 2.39 1.52
CA ARG A 137 -15.48 2.57 0.85
C ARG A 137 -15.59 2.76 -0.67
N GLY A 138 -16.81 2.91 -1.20
CA GLY A 138 -17.06 3.18 -2.62
C GLY A 138 -16.35 2.20 -3.54
N ILE A 139 -15.67 2.74 -4.56
CA ILE A 139 -14.94 1.95 -5.57
C ILE A 139 -13.53 1.50 -5.08
N TYR A 140 -13.06 1.95 -3.92
CA TYR A 140 -11.71 1.66 -3.44
C TYR A 140 -11.37 0.17 -3.38
N PRO A 141 -12.23 -0.74 -2.83
CA PRO A 141 -11.94 -2.18 -2.81
C PRO A 141 -11.72 -2.73 -4.22
N ALA A 142 -12.55 -2.34 -5.18
CA ALA A 142 -12.40 -2.77 -6.58
C ALA A 142 -11.10 -2.27 -7.20
N SER A 143 -10.67 -1.04 -6.89
CA SER A 143 -9.37 -0.52 -7.36
C SER A 143 -8.19 -1.32 -6.81
N LYS A 144 -8.27 -1.76 -5.54
CA LYS A 144 -7.22 -2.57 -4.91
C LYS A 144 -7.24 -4.02 -5.42
N ALA A 145 -8.40 -4.58 -5.74
CA ALA A 145 -8.51 -5.87 -6.43
C ALA A 145 -7.94 -5.81 -7.85
N ALA A 146 -8.18 -4.72 -8.57
CA ALA A 146 -7.56 -4.49 -9.88
C ALA A 146 -6.02 -4.42 -9.77
N LEU A 147 -5.48 -3.78 -8.73
CA LEU A 147 -4.04 -3.73 -8.49
C LEU A 147 -3.45 -5.11 -8.13
N VAL A 148 -4.21 -6.00 -7.45
CA VAL A 148 -3.84 -7.41 -7.25
C VAL A 148 -3.72 -8.13 -8.60
N ALA A 149 -4.69 -7.99 -9.49
CA ALA A 149 -4.63 -8.59 -10.82
C ALA A 149 -3.46 -8.04 -11.65
N LEU A 150 -3.24 -6.71 -11.59
CA LEU A 150 -2.13 -6.04 -12.26
C LEU A 150 -0.77 -6.51 -11.72
N THR A 151 -0.65 -6.76 -10.42
CA THR A 151 0.55 -7.33 -9.80
C THR A 151 0.92 -8.68 -10.42
N LYS A 152 -0.06 -9.56 -10.61
CA LYS A 152 0.15 -10.88 -11.23
C LYS A 152 0.55 -10.76 -12.71
N GLN A 153 -0.09 -9.84 -13.44
CA GLN A 153 0.26 -9.57 -14.84
C GLN A 153 1.68 -9.03 -14.97
N MET A 154 2.05 -8.03 -14.17
CA MET A 154 3.40 -7.48 -14.13
C MET A 154 4.44 -8.54 -13.74
N ALA A 155 4.14 -9.41 -12.77
CA ALA A 155 5.02 -10.49 -12.36
C ALA A 155 5.34 -11.43 -13.51
N THR A 156 4.34 -11.76 -14.34
CA THR A 156 4.51 -12.62 -15.52
C THR A 156 5.35 -11.94 -16.60
N GLU A 157 5.05 -10.66 -16.90
CA GLU A 157 5.71 -9.94 -18.01
C GLU A 157 7.15 -9.53 -17.68
N TYR A 158 7.44 -9.20 -16.40
CA TYR A 158 8.76 -8.73 -16.00
C TYR A 158 9.71 -9.84 -15.50
N ALA A 159 9.21 -11.05 -15.24
CA ALA A 159 10.03 -12.19 -14.82
C ALA A 159 11.23 -12.50 -15.75
N PRO A 160 11.11 -12.44 -17.09
CA PRO A 160 12.26 -12.65 -17.98
C PRO A 160 13.39 -11.62 -17.77
N ARG A 161 13.07 -10.45 -17.20
CA ARG A 161 14.03 -9.41 -16.84
C ARG A 161 14.51 -9.53 -15.38
N ARG A 162 14.20 -10.63 -14.70
CA ARG A 162 14.53 -10.88 -13.29
C ARG A 162 13.92 -9.84 -12.33
N ILE A 163 12.84 -9.19 -12.72
CA ILE A 163 12.11 -8.26 -11.87
C ILE A 163 10.97 -9.03 -11.22
N ARG A 164 10.99 -9.14 -9.89
CA ARG A 164 9.91 -9.72 -9.11
C ARG A 164 8.85 -8.65 -8.85
N VAL A 165 7.60 -9.02 -8.93
CA VAL A 165 6.49 -8.10 -8.63
C VAL A 165 5.56 -8.77 -7.64
N ASN A 166 5.39 -8.16 -6.45
CA ASN A 166 4.52 -8.65 -5.40
C ASN A 166 3.66 -7.51 -4.87
N ALA A 167 2.71 -7.85 -4.02
CA ALA A 167 1.88 -6.88 -3.33
C ALA A 167 1.91 -7.08 -1.81
N VAL A 168 1.74 -6.00 -1.08
CA VAL A 168 1.38 -6.01 0.34
C VAL A 168 -0.07 -5.54 0.45
N GLY A 169 -0.89 -6.27 1.20
CA GLY A 169 -2.29 -5.95 1.48
C GLY A 169 -2.47 -5.56 2.96
N PRO A 170 -2.34 -4.27 3.32
CA PRO A 170 -2.55 -3.84 4.70
C PRO A 170 -3.99 -4.05 5.16
N GLY A 171 -4.15 -4.34 6.46
CA GLY A 171 -5.41 -4.27 7.18
C GLY A 171 -5.74 -2.85 7.65
N LEU A 172 -6.26 -2.75 8.87
CA LEU A 172 -6.47 -1.47 9.54
C LEU A 172 -5.17 -0.98 10.16
N ILE A 173 -4.60 0.05 9.56
CA ILE A 173 -3.33 0.66 9.96
C ILE A 173 -3.58 2.07 10.49
N LEU A 174 -3.04 2.38 11.67
CA LEU A 174 -3.04 3.72 12.22
C LEU A 174 -2.03 4.59 11.45
N THR A 175 -2.54 5.57 10.72
CA THR A 175 -1.75 6.51 9.94
C THR A 175 -2.32 7.91 10.10
N ASP A 176 -1.57 8.95 9.73
CA ASP A 176 -2.07 10.33 9.68
C ASP A 176 -3.38 10.45 8.87
N GLY A 177 -3.55 9.61 7.85
CA GLY A 177 -4.76 9.59 7.02
C GLY A 177 -5.96 8.90 7.66
N THR A 178 -5.76 8.02 8.63
CA THR A 178 -6.81 7.27 9.34
C THR A 178 -7.02 7.75 10.78
N GLU A 179 -6.14 8.64 11.29
CA GLU A 179 -6.20 9.14 12.66
C GLU A 179 -7.56 9.75 13.00
N GLY A 180 -8.14 10.53 12.09
CA GLY A 180 -9.47 11.12 12.28
C GLY A 180 -10.59 10.08 12.41
N GLU A 181 -10.50 8.94 11.69
CA GLU A 181 -11.47 7.85 11.78
C GLU A 181 -11.33 7.07 13.10
N PHE A 182 -10.13 7.01 13.66
CA PHE A 182 -9.78 6.23 14.85
C PHE A 182 -9.28 7.11 16.00
N ALA A 183 -9.75 8.36 16.10
CA ALA A 183 -9.31 9.29 17.13
C ALA A 183 -9.71 8.87 18.57
N ASP A 184 -10.81 8.12 18.74
CA ASP A 184 -11.24 7.63 20.06
C ASP A 184 -10.44 6.38 20.45
N PRO A 185 -9.63 6.40 21.54
CA PRO A 185 -8.88 5.23 22.00
C PRO A 185 -9.76 4.02 22.34
N ARG A 186 -11.02 4.25 22.73
CA ARG A 186 -11.97 3.15 23.00
C ARG A 186 -12.38 2.44 21.72
N LEU A 187 -12.51 3.18 20.61
CA LEU A 187 -12.75 2.60 19.28
C LEU A 187 -11.54 1.82 18.82
N GLN A 188 -10.32 2.35 19.01
CA GLN A 188 -9.09 1.62 18.70
C GLN A 188 -9.00 0.32 19.48
N GLN A 189 -9.31 0.35 20.79
CA GLN A 189 -9.32 -0.86 21.63
C GLN A 189 -10.36 -1.87 21.14
N ALA A 190 -11.60 -1.43 20.88
CA ALA A 190 -12.67 -2.32 20.42
C ALA A 190 -12.35 -2.96 19.07
N ILE A 191 -11.72 -2.22 18.14
CA ILE A 191 -11.26 -2.77 16.88
C ILE A 191 -10.09 -3.73 17.12
N GLY A 192 -9.14 -3.36 17.98
CA GLY A 192 -8.01 -4.22 18.37
C GLY A 192 -8.48 -5.56 18.93
N ASP A 193 -9.43 -5.54 19.85
CA ASP A 193 -10.00 -6.74 20.46
C ASP A 193 -10.68 -7.67 19.43
N ALA A 194 -11.18 -7.11 18.32
CA ALA A 194 -11.76 -7.87 17.22
C ALA A 194 -10.69 -8.48 16.29
N MET A 195 -9.44 -8.02 16.36
CA MET A 195 -8.35 -8.59 15.55
C MET A 195 -7.72 -9.80 16.23
N PRO A 196 -7.37 -10.88 15.51
CA PRO A 196 -6.66 -12.01 16.12
C PRO A 196 -5.36 -11.64 16.85
N LEU A 197 -4.60 -10.65 16.36
CA LEU A 197 -3.40 -10.16 17.04
C LEU A 197 -3.65 -9.10 18.12
N GLY A 198 -4.92 -8.78 18.43
CA GLY A 198 -5.29 -7.91 19.55
C GLY A 198 -4.95 -6.43 19.39
N ARG A 199 -4.60 -5.97 18.20
CA ARG A 199 -4.26 -4.56 17.96
C ARG A 199 -4.47 -4.14 16.50
N LEU A 200 -4.58 -2.84 16.30
CA LEU A 200 -4.41 -2.23 14.99
C LEU A 200 -2.95 -2.36 14.50
N GLY A 201 -2.75 -2.37 13.21
CA GLY A 201 -1.41 -2.33 12.62
C GLY A 201 -0.82 -0.92 12.66
N THR A 202 0.50 -0.85 12.51
CA THR A 202 1.26 0.40 12.36
C THR A 202 1.86 0.49 10.96
N PRO A 203 2.25 1.68 10.49
CA PRO A 203 2.99 1.83 9.24
C PRO A 203 4.26 0.98 9.19
N GLU A 204 4.93 0.78 10.33
CA GLU A 204 6.15 -0.02 10.47
C GLU A 204 5.87 -1.51 10.22
N ASP A 205 4.74 -2.06 10.69
CA ASP A 205 4.34 -3.44 10.39
C ASP A 205 4.29 -3.68 8.88
N VAL A 206 3.77 -2.72 8.13
CA VAL A 206 3.69 -2.79 6.66
C VAL A 206 5.06 -2.60 6.01
N ALA A 207 5.86 -1.65 6.53
CA ALA A 207 7.19 -1.37 5.99
C ALA A 207 8.14 -2.57 6.11
N GLU A 208 8.05 -3.38 7.17
CA GLU A 208 8.80 -4.64 7.32
C GLU A 208 8.45 -5.64 6.21
N ALA A 209 7.18 -5.82 5.91
CA ALA A 209 6.73 -6.71 4.83
C ALA A 209 7.19 -6.22 3.44
N VAL A 210 7.12 -4.90 3.20
CA VAL A 210 7.64 -4.29 1.96
C VAL A 210 9.14 -4.51 1.85
N ALA A 211 9.91 -4.28 2.92
CA ALA A 211 11.36 -4.49 2.93
C ALA A 211 11.73 -5.95 2.67
N PHE A 212 10.99 -6.91 3.24
CA PHE A 212 11.18 -8.34 2.93
C PHE A 212 10.95 -8.62 1.45
N LEU A 213 9.81 -8.20 0.89
CA LEU A 213 9.50 -8.46 -0.52
C LEU A 213 10.46 -7.74 -1.49
N ALA A 214 11.01 -6.61 -1.09
CA ALA A 214 12.03 -5.88 -1.85
C ALA A 214 13.42 -6.53 -1.79
N SER A 215 13.72 -7.34 -0.77
CA SER A 215 15.04 -7.92 -0.51
C SER A 215 15.30 -9.21 -1.29
N GLU A 216 16.55 -9.67 -1.29
CA GLU A 216 16.98 -10.96 -1.85
C GLU A 216 16.38 -12.16 -1.11
N ALA A 217 15.97 -11.99 0.17
CA ALA A 217 15.31 -13.05 0.93
C ALA A 217 13.98 -13.50 0.27
N ALA A 218 13.34 -12.61 -0.52
CA ALA A 218 12.17 -12.93 -1.31
C ALA A 218 12.52 -13.38 -2.76
N GLY A 219 13.74 -13.87 -3.03
CA GLY A 219 14.27 -14.14 -4.37
C GLY A 219 13.45 -15.12 -5.22
N TYR A 220 12.63 -15.97 -4.61
CA TYR A 220 11.72 -16.90 -5.31
C TYR A 220 10.24 -16.58 -5.11
N VAL A 221 9.94 -15.34 -4.67
CA VAL A 221 8.56 -14.86 -4.44
C VAL A 221 8.21 -13.84 -5.51
N THR A 222 7.23 -14.15 -6.36
CA THR A 222 6.69 -13.22 -7.36
C THR A 222 5.20 -13.51 -7.62
N GLY A 223 4.42 -12.48 -7.95
CA GLY A 223 2.97 -12.56 -8.19
C GLY A 223 2.13 -12.77 -6.93
N GLN A 224 2.71 -12.65 -5.73
CA GLN A 224 2.04 -12.93 -4.47
C GLN A 224 1.49 -11.66 -3.82
N VAL A 225 0.44 -11.84 -2.99
CA VAL A 225 -0.05 -10.82 -2.08
C VAL A 225 0.23 -11.28 -0.66
N LEU A 226 0.99 -10.48 0.09
CA LEU A 226 1.23 -10.69 1.52
C LEU A 226 0.30 -9.77 2.32
N TYR A 227 -0.70 -10.34 2.99
CA TYR A 227 -1.58 -9.57 3.85
C TYR A 227 -0.91 -9.28 5.20
N VAL A 228 -0.94 -8.02 5.60
CA VAL A 228 -0.42 -7.49 6.88
C VAL A 228 -1.60 -6.86 7.61
N ASP A 229 -2.43 -7.71 8.17
CA ASP A 229 -3.79 -7.36 8.60
C ASP A 229 -4.15 -7.84 10.02
N GLY A 230 -3.18 -8.35 10.77
CA GLY A 230 -3.41 -8.89 12.11
C GLY A 230 -4.34 -10.10 12.15
N GLY A 231 -4.55 -10.76 11.02
CA GLY A 231 -5.45 -11.90 10.86
C GLY A 231 -6.90 -11.50 10.57
N TRP A 232 -7.16 -10.23 10.25
CA TRP A 232 -8.53 -9.77 9.96
C TRP A 232 -9.22 -10.56 8.86
N ALA A 233 -8.57 -10.78 7.73
CA ALA A 233 -9.17 -11.48 6.57
C ALA A 233 -9.62 -12.92 6.88
N ILE A 234 -8.96 -13.60 7.81
CA ILE A 234 -9.25 -15.00 8.15
C ILE A 234 -10.18 -15.14 9.37
N ASN A 235 -10.57 -14.03 10.00
CA ASN A 235 -11.31 -14.04 11.27
C ASN A 235 -12.85 -14.04 11.10
N GLY A 236 -13.36 -14.48 9.96
CA GLY A 236 -14.81 -14.49 9.68
C GLY A 236 -15.63 -15.28 10.71
N SER A 237 -15.08 -16.31 11.33
CA SER A 237 -15.75 -17.08 12.38
C SER A 237 -15.92 -16.33 13.69
N ALA A 238 -15.04 -15.37 14.02
CA ALA A 238 -15.14 -14.59 15.25
C ALA A 238 -16.34 -13.63 15.22
N PHE A 239 -16.69 -13.07 14.08
CA PHE A 239 -17.90 -12.25 13.95
C PHE A 239 -19.17 -13.06 14.22
N ILE A 240 -19.22 -14.31 13.75
CA ILE A 240 -20.34 -15.23 14.02
C ILE A 240 -20.36 -15.60 15.49
N ALA A 241 -19.21 -15.94 16.09
CA ALA A 241 -19.11 -16.29 17.50
C ALA A 241 -19.54 -15.13 18.41
N THR A 242 -19.12 -13.89 18.11
CA THR A 242 -19.55 -12.70 18.82
C THR A 242 -21.06 -12.49 18.71
N ALA A 243 -21.64 -12.59 17.49
CA ALA A 243 -23.06 -12.45 17.28
C ALA A 243 -23.87 -13.53 18.04
N VAL A 244 -23.40 -14.77 18.04
CA VAL A 244 -24.01 -15.87 18.81
C VAL A 244 -23.90 -15.61 20.32
N GLY A 245 -22.74 -15.16 20.80
CA GLY A 245 -22.53 -14.79 22.21
C GLY A 245 -23.51 -13.71 22.67
N THR A 246 -23.59 -12.61 21.94
CA THR A 246 -24.54 -11.51 22.22
C THR A 246 -26.01 -12.00 22.22
N TYR A 247 -26.36 -12.86 21.28
CA TYR A 247 -27.70 -13.47 21.24
C TYR A 247 -27.98 -14.31 22.48
N LEU A 248 -27.04 -15.18 22.89
CA LEU A 248 -27.19 -16.04 24.09
C LEU A 248 -27.27 -15.20 25.37
N GLU A 249 -26.49 -14.15 25.50
CA GLU A 249 -26.57 -13.20 26.62
C GLU A 249 -27.94 -12.52 26.68
N SER A 250 -28.51 -12.14 25.54
CA SER A 250 -29.85 -11.55 25.49
C SER A 250 -30.95 -12.48 25.95
N LEU A 251 -30.80 -13.81 25.72
CA LEU A 251 -31.73 -14.82 26.21
C LEU A 251 -31.63 -15.05 27.73
N ALA A 252 -30.41 -14.89 28.30
CA ALA A 252 -30.19 -15.06 29.73
C ALA A 252 -30.73 -13.87 30.58
N THR A 253 -30.95 -12.71 29.94
CA THR A 253 -31.47 -11.50 30.57
C THR A 253 -32.97 -11.26 30.35
N ALA A 254 -33.63 -12.10 29.56
CA ALA A 254 -35.07 -12.10 29.28
C ALA A 254 -35.82 -13.12 30.17
#